data_781c1f46c2183a96da3107d5d2751a41
#
_entry.id   781c1f46c2183a96da3107d5d2751a41
#
_cell.length_a   1.000
_cell.length_b   1.000
_cell.length_c   1.000
_cell.angle_alpha   90.00
_cell.angle_beta   90.00
_cell.angle_gamma   90.00
#
_symmetry.space_group_name_H-M   'P 1'
#
loop_
_entity.id
_entity.type
_entity.pdbx_description
1 polymer ?
#
loop_
_entity_poly.entity_id
_entity_poly.type
_entity_poly.pdbx_seq_one_letter_code
_entity_poly.pdbx_strand_id
1 'polypeptide(L)'
;KAQSGYYVRDVFSHLSHTQTPSASELLAPQGTAENTSSLGDGSPVFHCDPDCFDFNKWKKCMNKILTEFSTSLFFESDPQGEPELRAEISRYLYMSRGVSCDPEQIIIGAGTQQITNHLATLLRKLSIEHVALEDPGYLPVRSIFRDRGFALTPVDVADDGLIIEKLPTNIRTAVYVSPSNHVPTGAVMPIGRRYELMGWAASNDSYII
;
A
#
# COMPACT_ATOMS: atom_id res chain seq x y z
N LYS A 1 23.93 -23.86 33.56
CA LYS A 1 24.05 -23.53 32.11
C LYS A 1 23.36 -22.20 31.91
N ALA A 2 24.12 -21.14 31.61
CA ALA A 2 23.56 -19.83 31.28
C ALA A 2 22.82 -19.95 29.96
N GLN A 3 21.53 -19.61 29.94
CA GLN A 3 20.77 -19.46 28.72
C GLN A 3 21.20 -18.14 28.03
N SER A 4 21.77 -18.24 26.85
CA SER A 4 22.05 -17.08 26.01
C SER A 4 20.75 -16.59 25.41
N GLY A 5 20.22 -15.52 25.95
CA GLY A 5 19.08 -14.79 25.40
C GLY A 5 19.44 -13.32 25.18
N TYR A 6 18.81 -12.66 24.22
CA TYR A 6 18.92 -11.22 24.08
C TYR A 6 18.09 -10.56 25.18
N TYR A 7 18.75 -9.75 26.03
CA TYR A 7 18.06 -8.95 27.03
C TYR A 7 17.91 -7.54 26.52
N VAL A 8 16.68 -7.02 26.51
CA VAL A 8 16.44 -5.60 26.30
C VAL A 8 16.94 -4.87 27.54
N ARG A 9 18.05 -4.16 27.41
CA ARG A 9 18.57 -3.30 28.47
C ARG A 9 17.64 -2.11 28.59
N ASP A 10 17.23 -1.78 29.81
CA ASP A 10 16.47 -0.58 30.08
C ASP A 10 17.30 0.66 29.69
N VAL A 11 17.00 1.25 28.55
CA VAL A 11 17.70 2.41 27.98
C VAL A 11 17.25 3.71 28.65
N PHE A 12 16.18 3.67 29.45
CA PHE A 12 15.57 4.85 30.07
C PHE A 12 16.15 5.22 31.43
N SER A 13 16.95 4.35 32.05
CA SER A 13 17.53 4.61 33.38
C SER A 13 18.56 5.75 33.41
N HIS A 14 18.96 6.29 32.28
CA HIS A 14 19.95 7.38 32.17
C HIS A 14 19.37 8.71 31.65
N LEU A 15 18.07 8.77 31.35
CA LEU A 15 17.41 10.04 30.99
C LEU A 15 16.88 10.69 32.27
N SER A 16 17.64 11.64 32.81
CA SER A 16 17.26 12.47 33.93
C SER A 16 15.94 13.19 33.67
N HIS A 17 14.96 12.96 34.54
CA HIS A 17 13.83 13.80 34.94
C HIS A 17 13.30 14.84 33.94
N THR A 18 12.87 14.46 32.79
CA THR A 18 11.71 15.07 32.14
C THR A 18 10.50 14.22 32.52
N GLN A 19 9.48 14.83 33.11
CA GLN A 19 8.25 14.14 33.48
C GLN A 19 7.71 13.43 32.24
N THR A 20 7.84 12.11 32.23
CA THR A 20 7.22 11.25 31.21
C THR A 20 5.71 11.29 31.50
N PRO A 21 4.87 11.75 30.59
CA PRO A 21 3.42 11.68 30.80
C PRO A 21 3.01 10.24 31.06
N SER A 22 2.06 10.04 31.98
CA SER A 22 1.58 8.70 32.31
C SER A 22 0.93 8.05 31.08
N ALA A 23 0.94 6.71 31.02
CA ALA A 23 0.26 6.00 29.92
C ALA A 23 -1.22 6.40 29.78
N SER A 24 -1.87 6.83 30.86
CA SER A 24 -3.22 7.37 30.85
C SER A 24 -3.31 8.76 30.22
N GLU A 25 -2.27 9.60 30.30
CA GLU A 25 -2.20 10.91 29.64
C GLU A 25 -1.91 10.79 28.15
N LEU A 26 -1.13 9.77 27.75
CA LEU A 26 -0.88 9.48 26.34
C LEU A 26 -2.08 8.83 25.62
N LEU A 27 -2.97 8.19 26.39
CA LEU A 27 -4.18 7.53 25.86
C LEU A 27 -5.45 8.35 26.08
N ALA A 28 -5.38 9.48 26.80
CA ALA A 28 -6.53 10.37 26.96
C ALA A 28 -6.85 11.01 25.59
N PRO A 29 -8.08 10.87 25.07
CA PRO A 29 -8.48 11.56 23.86
C PRO A 29 -8.40 13.07 24.15
N GLN A 30 -7.50 13.76 23.49
CA GLN A 30 -7.43 15.23 23.54
C GLN A 30 -8.61 15.79 22.75
N GLY A 31 -9.63 16.18 23.45
CA GLY A 31 -10.80 16.86 22.90
C GLY A 31 -12.09 16.04 23.02
N THR A 32 -13.10 16.71 23.54
CA THR A 32 -14.49 16.26 23.49
C THR A 32 -14.86 15.97 22.04
N ALA A 33 -15.29 14.73 21.79
CA ALA A 33 -15.77 14.31 20.48
C ALA A 33 -17.04 15.09 20.11
N GLU A 34 -16.89 16.29 19.59
CA GLU A 34 -17.88 16.83 18.68
C GLU A 34 -17.61 16.16 17.33
N ASN A 35 -18.67 15.56 16.78
CA ASN A 35 -18.71 14.90 15.48
C ASN A 35 -18.04 15.72 14.38
N THR A 36 -16.74 15.62 14.23
CA THR A 36 -16.04 16.11 13.05
C THR A 36 -15.71 14.92 12.18
N SER A 37 -16.51 14.74 11.16
CA SER A 37 -16.35 13.75 10.09
C SER A 37 -15.21 14.08 9.12
N SER A 38 -14.20 14.84 9.54
CA SER A 38 -13.00 15.13 8.76
C SER A 38 -11.76 14.95 9.62
N LEU A 39 -10.77 14.26 9.10
CA LEU A 39 -9.40 14.42 9.57
C LEU A 39 -9.05 15.90 9.39
N GLY A 40 -8.30 16.50 10.32
CA GLY A 40 -8.03 17.94 10.37
C GLY A 40 -7.34 18.57 9.14
N ASP A 41 -7.10 17.79 8.08
CA ASP A 41 -6.60 18.22 6.77
C ASP A 41 -7.71 18.37 5.72
N GLY A 42 -8.99 18.19 6.09
CA GLY A 42 -10.12 18.26 5.16
C GLY A 42 -10.30 17.02 4.27
N SER A 43 -9.49 15.96 4.46
CA SER A 43 -9.64 14.72 3.70
C SER A 43 -10.96 14.02 4.03
N PRO A 44 -11.72 13.55 3.05
CA PRO A 44 -12.96 12.84 3.29
C PRO A 44 -12.70 11.54 4.07
N VAL A 45 -13.41 11.33 5.15
CA VAL A 45 -13.41 10.04 5.87
C VAL A 45 -14.28 9.08 5.07
N PHE A 46 -13.65 8.08 4.45
CA PHE A 46 -14.38 7.02 3.76
C PHE A 46 -14.94 6.04 4.78
N HIS A 47 -16.26 6.00 4.90
CA HIS A 47 -16.96 4.99 5.68
C HIS A 47 -17.28 3.80 4.78
N CYS A 48 -16.75 2.62 5.12
CA CYS A 48 -17.27 1.38 4.56
C CYS A 48 -18.55 1.01 5.27
N ASP A 49 -19.55 0.53 4.48
CA ASP A 49 -20.74 -0.07 5.05
C ASP A 49 -20.35 -1.37 5.78
N PRO A 50 -20.59 -1.46 7.11
CA PRO A 50 -20.25 -2.65 7.89
C PRO A 50 -20.94 -3.92 7.39
N ASP A 51 -22.10 -3.78 6.76
CA ASP A 51 -22.91 -4.91 6.26
C ASP A 51 -22.31 -5.52 4.97
N CYS A 52 -21.37 -4.82 4.32
CA CYS A 52 -20.66 -5.34 3.15
C CYS A 52 -19.63 -6.42 3.48
N PHE A 53 -19.29 -6.64 4.76
CA PHE A 53 -18.28 -7.60 5.17
C PHE A 53 -18.82 -8.68 6.10
N ASP A 54 -18.67 -9.95 5.72
CA ASP A 54 -19.10 -11.11 6.51
C ASP A 54 -18.10 -11.43 7.64
N PHE A 55 -18.25 -10.72 8.76
CA PHE A 55 -17.44 -10.95 9.96
C PHE A 55 -17.57 -12.36 10.53
N ASN A 56 -18.72 -13.04 10.33
CA ASN A 56 -18.92 -14.40 10.82
C ASN A 56 -18.07 -15.38 10.01
N LYS A 57 -18.00 -15.20 8.70
CA LYS A 57 -17.12 -15.99 7.84
C LYS A 57 -15.64 -15.74 8.18
N TRP A 58 -15.26 -14.49 8.36
CA TRP A 58 -13.92 -14.11 8.79
C TRP A 58 -13.53 -14.79 10.10
N LYS A 59 -14.37 -14.69 11.12
CA LYS A 59 -14.17 -15.33 12.43
C LYS A 59 -14.02 -16.85 12.33
N LYS A 60 -14.83 -17.52 11.49
CA LYS A 60 -14.69 -18.96 11.24
C LYS A 60 -13.33 -19.30 10.64
N CYS A 61 -12.87 -18.54 9.66
CA CYS A 61 -11.53 -18.74 9.05
C CYS A 61 -10.41 -18.56 10.09
N MET A 62 -10.48 -17.48 10.89
CA MET A 62 -9.49 -17.23 11.95
C MET A 62 -9.45 -18.37 12.97
N ASN A 63 -10.61 -18.80 13.46
CA ASN A 63 -10.68 -19.91 14.42
C ASN A 63 -10.14 -21.21 13.84
N LYS A 64 -10.41 -21.49 12.57
CA LYS A 64 -9.86 -22.66 11.88
C LYS A 64 -8.33 -22.63 11.88
N ILE A 65 -7.73 -21.52 11.47
CA ILE A 65 -6.27 -21.37 11.44
C ILE A 65 -5.66 -21.54 12.83
N LEU A 66 -6.25 -20.89 13.86
CA LEU A 66 -5.75 -20.99 15.23
C LEU A 66 -5.88 -22.41 15.82
N THR A 67 -6.83 -23.20 15.33
CA THR A 67 -7.07 -24.58 15.83
C THR A 67 -6.22 -25.60 15.06
N GLU A 68 -6.20 -25.52 13.74
CA GLU A 68 -5.61 -26.56 12.88
C GLU A 68 -4.13 -26.28 12.54
N PHE A 69 -3.74 -25.00 12.53
CA PHE A 69 -2.41 -24.53 12.08
C PHE A 69 -1.66 -23.73 13.14
N SER A 70 -2.07 -23.82 14.41
CA SER A 70 -1.46 -23.03 15.49
C SER A 70 0.06 -23.18 15.57
N THR A 71 0.57 -24.37 15.31
CA THR A 71 2.02 -24.64 15.36
C THR A 71 2.79 -23.89 14.29
N SER A 72 2.22 -23.73 13.09
CA SER A 72 2.88 -23.01 11.97
C SER A 72 3.08 -21.52 12.27
N LEU A 73 2.25 -20.94 13.15
CA LEU A 73 2.37 -19.54 13.56
C LEU A 73 3.64 -19.22 14.37
N PHE A 74 4.35 -20.24 14.83
CA PHE A 74 5.62 -20.09 15.55
C PHE A 74 6.85 -20.22 14.65
N PHE A 75 6.66 -20.56 13.38
CA PHE A 75 7.75 -20.63 12.42
C PHE A 75 7.88 -19.32 11.65
N GLU A 76 9.08 -19.08 11.13
CA GLU A 76 9.35 -17.97 10.24
C GLU A 76 8.63 -18.18 8.91
N SER A 77 7.90 -17.16 8.47
CA SER A 77 7.20 -17.16 7.19
C SER A 77 8.19 -17.05 6.02
N ASP A 78 7.76 -17.54 4.85
CA ASP A 78 8.48 -17.28 3.60
C ASP A 78 8.63 -15.77 3.38
N PRO A 79 9.85 -15.24 3.15
CA PRO A 79 10.08 -13.81 2.92
C PRO A 79 9.25 -13.21 1.79
N GLN A 80 8.81 -14.02 0.83
CA GLN A 80 7.95 -13.62 -0.28
C GLN A 80 6.46 -13.63 0.11
N GLY A 81 6.11 -14.21 1.23
CA GLY A 81 4.77 -14.46 1.72
C GLY A 81 4.36 -15.93 1.59
N GLU A 82 3.38 -16.34 2.38
CA GLU A 82 2.91 -17.73 2.45
C GLU A 82 2.58 -18.29 1.07
N PRO A 83 3.15 -19.44 0.67
CA PRO A 83 2.97 -20.02 -0.66
C PRO A 83 1.51 -20.29 -1.00
N GLU A 84 0.71 -20.78 -0.05
CA GLU A 84 -0.70 -21.04 -0.22
C GLU A 84 -1.49 -19.75 -0.50
N LEU A 85 -1.14 -18.65 0.16
CA LEU A 85 -1.77 -17.35 -0.08
C LEU A 85 -1.41 -16.83 -1.49
N ARG A 86 -0.16 -16.96 -1.90
CA ARG A 86 0.29 -16.59 -3.26
C ARG A 86 -0.44 -17.39 -4.33
N ALA A 87 -0.60 -18.70 -4.12
CA ALA A 87 -1.35 -19.57 -5.03
C ALA A 87 -2.84 -19.16 -5.13
N GLU A 88 -3.48 -18.85 -4.00
CA GLU A 88 -4.87 -18.39 -3.99
C GLU A 88 -5.04 -17.01 -4.65
N ILE A 89 -4.08 -16.11 -4.48
CA ILE A 89 -4.09 -14.80 -5.16
C ILE A 89 -3.92 -14.99 -6.67
N SER A 90 -3.01 -15.84 -7.14
CA SER A 90 -2.85 -16.17 -8.56
C SER A 90 -4.16 -16.67 -9.14
N ARG A 91 -4.82 -17.64 -8.48
CA ARG A 91 -6.12 -18.17 -8.89
C ARG A 91 -7.20 -17.09 -8.92
N TYR A 92 -7.26 -16.24 -7.89
CA TYR A 92 -8.20 -15.13 -7.83
C TYR A 92 -8.00 -14.12 -8.96
N LEU A 93 -6.76 -13.75 -9.28
CA LEU A 93 -6.44 -12.82 -10.36
C LEU A 93 -6.86 -13.40 -11.71
N TYR A 94 -6.63 -14.69 -11.93
CA TYR A 94 -7.09 -15.37 -13.15
C TYR A 94 -8.61 -15.33 -13.26
N MET A 95 -9.33 -15.74 -12.23
CA MET A 95 -10.79 -15.83 -12.25
C MET A 95 -11.49 -14.48 -12.32
N SER A 96 -10.93 -13.44 -11.65
CA SER A 96 -11.58 -12.13 -11.54
C SER A 96 -11.15 -11.13 -12.60
N ARG A 97 -9.94 -11.28 -13.17
CA ARG A 97 -9.32 -10.30 -14.06
C ARG A 97 -8.73 -10.90 -15.34
N GLY A 98 -8.72 -12.22 -15.47
CA GLY A 98 -8.07 -12.92 -16.59
C GLY A 98 -6.54 -12.78 -16.58
N VAL A 99 -5.95 -12.38 -15.45
CA VAL A 99 -4.50 -12.23 -15.32
C VAL A 99 -3.89 -13.58 -14.99
N SER A 100 -3.04 -14.09 -15.91
CA SER A 100 -2.25 -15.30 -15.69
C SER A 100 -0.89 -14.91 -15.09
N CYS A 101 -0.64 -15.32 -13.87
CA CYS A 101 0.65 -15.13 -13.21
C CYS A 101 1.01 -16.38 -12.39
N ASP A 102 2.31 -16.65 -12.29
CA ASP A 102 2.82 -17.69 -11.42
C ASP A 102 2.80 -17.21 -9.96
N PRO A 103 2.49 -18.06 -8.96
CA PRO A 103 2.64 -17.70 -7.54
C PRO A 103 4.02 -17.14 -7.17
N GLU A 104 5.07 -17.55 -7.86
CA GLU A 104 6.42 -17.03 -7.67
C GLU A 104 6.61 -15.58 -8.16
N GLN A 105 5.66 -15.05 -8.92
CA GLN A 105 5.63 -13.62 -9.32
C GLN A 105 4.89 -12.74 -8.32
N ILE A 106 4.35 -13.32 -7.24
CA ILE A 106 3.56 -12.63 -6.23
C ILE A 106 4.39 -12.43 -4.96
N ILE A 107 4.44 -11.21 -4.47
CA ILE A 107 5.08 -10.85 -3.20
C ILE A 107 4.03 -10.26 -2.28
N ILE A 108 3.95 -10.78 -1.05
CA ILE A 108 3.04 -10.29 -0.02
C ILE A 108 3.77 -9.32 0.89
N GLY A 109 3.15 -8.19 1.16
CA GLY A 109 3.70 -7.16 2.06
C GLY A 109 2.63 -6.56 2.97
N ALA A 110 3.07 -5.84 3.99
CA ALA A 110 2.21 -5.21 4.98
C ALA A 110 1.59 -3.90 4.47
N GLY A 111 0.79 -4.01 3.41
CA GLY A 111 0.02 -2.91 2.84
C GLY A 111 0.78 -2.11 1.77
N THR A 112 0.01 -1.22 1.11
CA THR A 112 0.45 -0.45 -0.05
C THR A 112 1.72 0.36 0.20
N GLN A 113 1.86 0.98 1.37
CA GLN A 113 3.01 1.83 1.66
C GLN A 113 4.31 1.04 1.72
N GLN A 114 4.31 -0.14 2.37
CA GLN A 114 5.49 -1.00 2.42
C GLN A 114 5.87 -1.49 1.01
N ILE A 115 4.89 -1.99 0.26
CA ILE A 115 5.11 -2.46 -1.12
C ILE A 115 5.65 -1.33 -2.00
N THR A 116 5.06 -0.13 -1.93
CA THR A 116 5.54 1.03 -2.67
C THR A 116 6.99 1.40 -2.32
N ASN A 117 7.35 1.28 -1.04
CA ASN A 117 8.72 1.55 -0.59
C ASN A 117 9.73 0.54 -1.17
N HIS A 118 9.36 -0.74 -1.28
CA HIS A 118 10.17 -1.74 -1.98
C HIS A 118 10.26 -1.48 -3.48
N LEU A 119 9.12 -1.13 -4.12
CA LEU A 119 9.09 -0.74 -5.53
C LEU A 119 9.96 0.47 -5.82
N ALA A 120 9.94 1.49 -4.97
CA ALA A 120 10.83 2.65 -5.11
C ALA A 120 12.31 2.26 -5.10
N THR A 121 12.69 1.30 -4.24
CA THR A 121 14.06 0.77 -4.23
C THR A 121 14.40 0.02 -5.52
N LEU A 122 13.46 -0.78 -6.04
CA LEU A 122 13.62 -1.51 -7.30
C LEU A 122 13.74 -0.55 -8.48
N LEU A 123 12.87 0.45 -8.58
CA LEU A 123 12.90 1.46 -9.64
C LEU A 123 14.25 2.19 -9.69
N ARG A 124 14.82 2.54 -8.52
CA ARG A 124 16.17 3.13 -8.46
C ARG A 124 17.24 2.20 -9.04
N LYS A 125 17.16 0.89 -8.74
CA LYS A 125 18.08 -0.10 -9.33
C LYS A 125 17.94 -0.21 -10.85
N LEU A 126 16.73 0.06 -11.38
CA LEU A 126 16.44 0.11 -12.81
C LEU A 126 16.75 1.47 -13.44
N SER A 127 17.39 2.38 -12.68
CA SER A 127 17.74 3.75 -13.14
C SER A 127 16.52 4.59 -13.53
N ILE A 128 15.38 4.34 -12.88
CA ILE A 128 14.21 5.21 -12.99
C ILE A 128 14.34 6.32 -11.94
N GLU A 129 14.29 7.56 -12.38
CA GLU A 129 14.42 8.74 -11.52
C GLU A 129 13.13 9.57 -11.47
N HIS A 130 12.22 9.36 -12.41
CA HIS A 130 10.98 10.09 -12.56
C HIS A 130 9.78 9.22 -12.25
N VAL A 131 8.83 9.78 -11.50
CA VAL A 131 7.53 9.16 -11.23
C VAL A 131 6.41 10.13 -11.55
N ALA A 132 5.51 9.74 -12.43
CA ALA A 132 4.26 10.44 -12.67
C ALA A 132 3.16 9.87 -11.75
N LEU A 133 2.34 10.74 -11.20
CA LEU A 133 1.33 10.42 -10.19
C LEU A 133 0.03 11.15 -10.53
N GLU A 134 -1.09 10.49 -10.31
CA GLU A 134 -2.41 11.10 -10.37
C GLU A 134 -2.52 12.30 -9.40
N ASP A 135 -3.14 13.41 -9.87
CA ASP A 135 -3.43 14.60 -9.08
C ASP A 135 -4.87 15.09 -9.36
N PRO A 136 -5.79 14.97 -8.39
CA PRO A 136 -5.60 14.39 -7.05
C PRO A 136 -5.29 12.89 -7.10
N GLY A 137 -4.66 12.37 -6.04
CA GLY A 137 -4.27 10.96 -5.95
C GLY A 137 -3.90 10.53 -4.53
N TYR A 138 -3.44 9.32 -4.37
CA TYR A 138 -3.15 8.73 -3.07
C TYR A 138 -1.87 9.32 -2.45
N LEU A 139 -2.04 10.25 -1.51
CA LEU A 139 -0.96 11.04 -0.89
C LEU A 139 0.17 10.21 -0.26
N PRO A 140 -0.08 9.09 0.46
CA PRO A 140 1.01 8.31 1.05
C PRO A 140 2.03 7.81 0.03
N VAL A 141 1.58 7.41 -1.16
CA VAL A 141 2.47 6.97 -2.25
C VAL A 141 3.31 8.12 -2.77
N ARG A 142 2.70 9.31 -2.95
CA ARG A 142 3.41 10.54 -3.35
C ARG A 142 4.53 10.87 -2.36
N SER A 143 4.25 10.78 -1.06
CA SER A 143 5.25 11.05 -0.01
C SER A 143 6.42 10.07 -0.08
N ILE A 144 6.15 8.77 -0.25
CA ILE A 144 7.20 7.75 -0.34
C ILE A 144 8.15 8.03 -1.53
N PHE A 145 7.61 8.28 -2.72
CA PHE A 145 8.46 8.55 -3.88
C PHE A 145 9.27 9.85 -3.72
N ARG A 146 8.65 10.90 -3.15
CA ARG A 146 9.36 12.16 -2.84
C ARG A 146 10.50 11.93 -1.85
N ASP A 147 10.23 11.22 -0.75
CA ASP A 147 11.20 10.98 0.32
C ASP A 147 12.34 10.05 -0.15
N ARG A 148 12.08 9.24 -1.18
CA ARG A 148 13.08 8.45 -1.89
C ARG A 148 13.83 9.22 -2.98
N GLY A 149 13.57 10.53 -3.11
CA GLY A 149 14.29 11.44 -4.01
C GLY A 149 13.93 11.33 -5.48
N PHE A 150 12.73 10.80 -5.83
CA PHE A 150 12.25 10.81 -7.21
C PHE A 150 11.79 12.21 -7.63
N ALA A 151 12.02 12.56 -8.88
CA ALA A 151 11.39 13.71 -9.51
C ALA A 151 9.92 13.36 -9.78
N LEU A 152 8.99 14.12 -9.19
CA LEU A 152 7.56 13.84 -9.28
C LEU A 152 6.89 14.74 -10.32
N THR A 153 6.09 14.13 -11.19
CA THR A 153 5.24 14.83 -12.15
C THR A 153 3.78 14.57 -11.77
N PRO A 154 3.08 15.54 -11.18
CA PRO A 154 1.64 15.42 -10.99
C PRO A 154 0.92 15.49 -12.33
N VAL A 155 -0.05 14.62 -12.54
CA VAL A 155 -0.85 14.53 -13.77
C VAL A 155 -2.31 14.56 -13.41
N ASP A 156 -3.05 15.49 -13.99
CA ASP A 156 -4.46 15.67 -13.71
C ASP A 156 -5.29 14.42 -14.04
N VAL A 157 -6.38 14.25 -13.30
CA VAL A 157 -7.35 13.17 -13.47
C VAL A 157 -8.67 13.76 -13.98
N ALA A 158 -9.15 13.25 -15.09
CA ALA A 158 -10.47 13.52 -15.65
C ALA A 158 -11.48 12.43 -15.24
N ASP A 159 -12.71 12.54 -15.73
CA ASP A 159 -13.78 11.56 -15.41
C ASP A 159 -13.44 10.13 -15.88
N ASP A 160 -12.61 10.01 -16.91
CA ASP A 160 -12.12 8.75 -17.49
C ASP A 160 -10.70 8.35 -17.02
N GLY A 161 -10.21 8.94 -15.93
CA GLY A 161 -8.93 8.65 -15.31
C GLY A 161 -7.83 9.65 -15.67
N LEU A 162 -6.58 9.22 -15.50
CA LEU A 162 -5.41 10.05 -15.73
C LEU A 162 -5.32 10.56 -17.17
N ILE A 163 -4.98 11.85 -17.34
CA ILE A 163 -4.81 12.49 -18.65
C ILE A 163 -3.47 12.09 -19.26
N ILE A 164 -3.47 11.06 -20.12
CA ILE A 164 -2.28 10.42 -20.68
C ILE A 164 -1.42 11.41 -21.49
N GLU A 165 -2.06 12.37 -22.15
CA GLU A 165 -1.43 13.41 -22.98
C GLU A 165 -0.53 14.35 -22.17
N LYS A 166 -0.72 14.39 -20.84
CA LYS A 166 0.11 15.16 -19.90
C LYS A 166 1.28 14.37 -19.30
N LEU A 167 1.39 13.09 -19.62
CA LEU A 167 2.51 12.29 -19.18
C LEU A 167 3.82 12.75 -19.84
N PRO A 168 4.96 12.66 -19.10
CA PRO A 168 6.27 13.00 -19.65
C PRO A 168 6.58 12.15 -20.88
N THR A 169 7.15 12.78 -21.90
CA THR A 169 7.68 12.11 -23.09
C THR A 169 9.20 12.22 -23.13
N ASN A 170 9.88 11.26 -23.74
CA ASN A 170 11.33 11.22 -23.86
C ASN A 170 12.09 11.13 -22.51
N ILE A 171 11.40 10.79 -21.44
CA ILE A 171 12.00 10.55 -20.12
C ILE A 171 11.46 9.23 -19.61
N ARG A 172 12.35 8.33 -19.26
CA ARG A 172 11.99 7.03 -18.68
C ARG A 172 11.36 7.23 -17.32
N THR A 173 10.08 6.89 -17.20
CA THR A 173 9.22 7.26 -16.07
C THR A 173 8.47 6.03 -15.55
N ALA A 174 8.22 5.95 -14.25
CA ALA A 174 7.20 5.06 -13.70
C ALA A 174 5.92 5.87 -13.47
N VAL A 175 4.79 5.43 -13.99
CA VAL A 175 3.49 6.04 -13.72
C VAL A 175 2.73 5.21 -12.70
N TYR A 176 2.29 5.82 -11.60
CA TYR A 176 1.46 5.19 -10.58
C TYR A 176 0.02 5.59 -10.80
N VAL A 177 -0.87 4.61 -11.01
CA VAL A 177 -2.29 4.84 -11.38
C VAL A 177 -3.24 3.93 -10.62
N SER A 178 -4.47 4.39 -10.44
CA SER A 178 -5.58 3.65 -9.83
C SER A 178 -6.72 3.47 -10.85
N PRO A 179 -6.57 2.57 -11.84
CA PRO A 179 -7.43 2.57 -13.02
C PRO A 179 -8.84 2.03 -12.79
N SER A 180 -9.11 1.38 -11.67
CA SER A 180 -10.42 0.76 -11.41
C SER A 180 -11.24 1.45 -10.34
N ASN A 181 -10.58 2.07 -9.36
CA ASN A 181 -11.24 2.70 -8.22
C ASN A 181 -10.37 3.88 -7.77
N HIS A 182 -10.37 4.94 -8.55
CA HIS A 182 -9.53 6.10 -8.26
C HIS A 182 -10.00 6.83 -6.99
N VAL A 183 -9.07 7.13 -6.10
CA VAL A 183 -9.31 7.92 -4.89
C VAL A 183 -8.62 9.27 -5.04
N PRO A 184 -9.34 10.40 -4.85
CA PRO A 184 -10.69 10.53 -4.26
C PRO A 184 -11.85 10.62 -5.28
N THR A 185 -11.59 10.64 -6.59
CA THR A 185 -12.62 11.03 -7.57
C THR A 185 -13.64 9.93 -7.88
N GLY A 186 -13.31 8.66 -7.62
CA GLY A 186 -14.13 7.52 -8.02
C GLY A 186 -14.06 7.21 -9.52
N ALA A 187 -13.20 7.89 -10.28
CA ALA A 187 -13.03 7.66 -11.71
C ALA A 187 -12.64 6.21 -12.01
N VAL A 188 -13.15 5.70 -13.12
CA VAL A 188 -12.81 4.38 -13.65
C VAL A 188 -12.26 4.55 -15.07
N MET A 189 -11.01 4.15 -15.25
CA MET A 189 -10.35 4.25 -16.57
C MET A 189 -10.92 3.19 -17.53
N PRO A 190 -11.55 3.61 -18.65
CA PRO A 190 -12.05 2.69 -19.67
C PRO A 190 -10.95 1.87 -20.31
N ILE A 191 -11.31 0.72 -20.88
CA ILE A 191 -10.34 -0.19 -21.47
C ILE A 191 -9.50 0.45 -22.58
N GLY A 192 -10.12 1.31 -23.39
CA GLY A 192 -9.41 2.06 -24.45
C GLY A 192 -8.26 2.90 -23.89
N ARG A 193 -8.55 3.66 -22.82
CA ARG A 193 -7.53 4.50 -22.15
C ARG A 193 -6.41 3.67 -21.49
N ARG A 194 -6.73 2.46 -21.01
CA ARG A 194 -5.69 1.54 -20.49
C ARG A 194 -4.74 1.09 -21.60
N TYR A 195 -5.25 0.82 -22.80
CA TYR A 195 -4.41 0.51 -23.97
C TYR A 195 -3.57 1.71 -24.41
N GLU A 196 -4.12 2.92 -24.39
CA GLU A 196 -3.36 4.14 -24.68
C GLU A 196 -2.23 4.35 -23.68
N LEU A 197 -2.48 4.12 -22.37
CA LEU A 197 -1.46 4.19 -21.32
C LEU A 197 -0.37 3.13 -21.52
N MET A 198 -0.74 1.92 -21.92
CA MET A 198 0.23 0.86 -22.26
C MET A 198 1.07 1.25 -23.48
N GLY A 199 0.44 1.85 -24.50
CA GLY A 199 1.12 2.37 -25.68
C GLY A 199 2.11 3.49 -25.33
N TRP A 200 1.70 4.42 -24.46
CA TRP A 200 2.60 5.45 -23.94
C TRP A 200 3.80 4.83 -23.22
N ALA A 201 3.57 3.89 -22.32
CA ALA A 201 4.63 3.25 -21.55
C ALA A 201 5.63 2.53 -22.46
N ALA A 202 5.15 1.77 -23.45
CA ALA A 202 5.98 1.07 -24.43
C ALA A 202 6.81 2.04 -25.27
N SER A 203 6.22 3.17 -25.71
CA SER A 203 6.91 4.15 -26.56
C SER A 203 7.96 4.96 -25.80
N ASN A 204 7.91 5.03 -24.48
CA ASN A 204 8.81 5.81 -23.64
C ASN A 204 9.73 4.94 -22.76
N ASP A 205 9.81 3.63 -22.99
CA ASP A 205 10.55 2.67 -22.14
C ASP A 205 10.22 2.86 -20.64
N SER A 206 8.94 3.03 -20.36
CA SER A 206 8.40 3.44 -19.06
C SER A 206 7.59 2.31 -18.40
N TYR A 207 7.31 2.45 -17.11
CA TYR A 207 6.60 1.44 -16.32
C TYR A 207 5.24 1.97 -15.85
N ILE A 208 4.28 1.05 -15.73
CA ILE A 208 2.97 1.30 -15.10
C ILE A 208 2.93 0.51 -13.79
N ILE A 209 2.51 1.17 -12.71
CA ILE A 209 2.36 0.61 -11.36
C ILE A 209 0.91 0.75 -10.94
#